data_224382ed7740a2b1698ef4ff5347ac3f
#
_entry.id   224382ed7740a2b1698ef4ff5347ac3f
#
_cell.length_a   1.000
_cell.length_b   1.000
_cell.length_c   1.000
_cell.angle_alpha   90.00
_cell.angle_beta   90.00
_cell.angle_gamma   90.00
#
_symmetry.space_group_name_H-M   'P 1'
#
loop_
_entity.id
_entity.type
_entity.pdbx_description
1 polymer ?
#
loop_
_entity_poly.entity_id
_entity_poly.type
_entity_poly.pdbx_seq_one_letter_code
_entity_poly.pdbx_strand_id
1 'polypeptide(L)'
;MFKKKSAYVLPVVVLLFLSLITTASTVGTRVDAQDSGKPQQQTVYIHTIQSENGKISITADEINWYQGADADRVFAERDPEGAAEIGGAPDGYYVVNDVDTLTTYPIADNATVTMQIYDHTGNIEDLDIQWNEAITLEQFIDQFNKTDIFDLSQFPYHLTIQDGVITSIVQQYIP
;
A
#
# COMPACT_ATOMS: atom_id res chain seq x y z
N MET A 1 25.65 81.93 -47.14
CA MET A 1 24.85 82.20 -45.91
C MET A 1 24.01 80.95 -45.63
N PHE A 2 24.55 79.98 -44.93
CA PHE A 2 23.94 78.70 -44.70
C PHE A 2 23.53 78.58 -43.23
N LYS A 3 22.25 78.49 -42.96
CA LYS A 3 21.68 78.22 -41.61
C LYS A 3 21.82 76.75 -41.30
N LYS A 4 22.64 76.44 -40.27
CA LYS A 4 22.66 75.11 -39.65
C LYS A 4 21.38 74.88 -38.82
N LYS A 5 20.64 73.84 -39.17
CA LYS A 5 19.54 73.34 -38.31
C LYS A 5 20.17 72.38 -37.30
N SER A 6 20.04 72.71 -36.02
CA SER A 6 20.39 71.88 -34.93
C SER A 6 19.28 70.83 -34.69
N ALA A 7 19.64 69.55 -34.82
CA ALA A 7 18.73 68.45 -34.48
C ALA A 7 18.98 68.05 -33.03
N TYR A 8 17.97 68.20 -32.16
CA TYR A 8 18.01 67.71 -30.81
C TYR A 8 17.71 66.22 -30.82
N VAL A 9 18.72 65.42 -30.43
CA VAL A 9 18.54 63.99 -30.17
C VAL A 9 18.13 63.84 -28.73
N LEU A 10 16.90 63.37 -28.53
CA LEU A 10 16.41 62.99 -27.22
C LEU A 10 17.07 61.64 -26.85
N PRO A 11 17.66 61.51 -25.65
CA PRO A 11 18.09 60.21 -25.18
C PRO A 11 16.85 59.46 -24.63
N VAL A 12 16.53 58.37 -25.31
CA VAL A 12 15.60 57.37 -24.81
C VAL A 12 16.28 56.68 -23.63
N VAL A 13 15.84 56.96 -22.43
CA VAL A 13 16.24 56.22 -21.24
C VAL A 13 15.45 54.94 -21.20
N VAL A 14 16.08 53.86 -21.63
CA VAL A 14 15.55 52.51 -21.45
C VAL A 14 15.79 52.08 -20.01
N LEU A 15 14.76 52.18 -19.18
CA LEU A 15 14.74 51.62 -17.84
C LEU A 15 14.63 50.10 -17.94
N LEU A 16 15.76 49.43 -17.84
CA LEU A 16 15.85 47.98 -17.68
C LEU A 16 15.44 47.68 -16.21
N PHE A 17 14.19 47.25 -16.04
CA PHE A 17 13.77 46.59 -14.78
C PHE A 17 14.43 45.22 -14.72
N LEU A 18 15.50 45.09 -13.97
CA LEU A 18 16.02 43.82 -13.52
C LEU A 18 15.09 43.30 -12.44
N SER A 19 14.13 42.47 -12.82
CA SER A 19 13.37 41.69 -11.85
C SER A 19 14.26 40.56 -11.33
N LEU A 20 14.81 40.72 -10.12
CA LEU A 20 15.39 39.62 -9.36
C LEU A 20 14.29 38.63 -9.05
N ILE A 21 14.21 37.57 -9.84
CA ILE A 21 13.46 36.37 -9.46
C ILE A 21 14.32 35.63 -8.44
N THR A 22 14.08 35.87 -7.16
CA THR A 22 14.57 34.99 -6.10
C THR A 22 13.77 33.69 -6.20
N THR A 23 14.33 32.70 -6.88
CA THR A 23 13.86 31.31 -6.76
C THR A 23 14.19 30.85 -5.34
N ALA A 24 13.24 31.00 -4.43
CA ALA A 24 13.26 30.27 -3.19
C ALA A 24 13.09 28.79 -3.56
N SER A 25 14.20 28.04 -3.57
CA SER A 25 14.16 26.59 -3.60
C SER A 25 13.56 26.12 -2.27
N THR A 26 12.24 26.06 -2.20
CA THR A 26 11.60 25.22 -1.21
C THR A 26 11.98 23.79 -1.57
N VAL A 27 12.83 23.18 -0.75
CA VAL A 27 12.94 21.74 -0.67
C VAL A 27 11.60 21.30 -0.07
N GLY A 28 10.58 21.27 -0.92
CA GLY A 28 9.35 20.56 -0.65
C GLY A 28 9.70 19.09 -0.76
N THR A 29 9.68 18.38 0.35
CA THR A 29 9.38 16.96 0.34
C THR A 29 8.19 16.80 -0.61
N ARG A 30 8.42 16.20 -1.78
CA ARG A 30 7.33 15.68 -2.59
C ARG A 30 6.65 14.61 -1.72
N VAL A 31 5.62 14.99 -1.05
CA VAL A 31 4.53 14.08 -0.76
C VAL A 31 3.97 13.82 -2.15
N ASP A 32 4.24 12.64 -2.71
CA ASP A 32 3.58 12.22 -3.92
C ASP A 32 2.10 12.43 -3.66
N ALA A 33 1.48 13.27 -4.50
CA ALA A 33 0.05 13.47 -4.43
C ALA A 33 -0.55 12.10 -4.73
N GLN A 34 -0.97 11.40 -3.68
CA GLN A 34 -1.72 10.18 -3.75
C GLN A 34 -2.88 10.45 -4.70
N ASP A 35 -2.98 9.67 -5.78
CA ASP A 35 -4.00 9.84 -6.84
C ASP A 35 -5.37 9.65 -6.16
N SER A 36 -5.90 10.78 -5.66
CA SER A 36 -7.13 10.82 -4.88
C SER A 36 -8.27 10.38 -5.78
N GLY A 37 -8.77 9.16 -5.59
CA GLY A 37 -9.98 8.69 -6.26
C GLY A 37 -9.93 7.29 -6.88
N LYS A 38 -8.76 6.67 -7.04
CA LYS A 38 -8.71 5.27 -7.46
C LYS A 38 -8.43 4.37 -6.26
N PRO A 39 -9.16 3.26 -6.10
CA PRO A 39 -8.84 2.27 -5.09
C PRO A 39 -7.43 1.74 -5.30
N GLN A 40 -6.62 1.74 -4.24
CA GLN A 40 -5.30 1.12 -4.22
C GLN A 40 -5.44 -0.27 -3.61
N GLN A 41 -4.69 -1.23 -4.15
CA GLN A 41 -4.59 -2.55 -3.57
C GLN A 41 -3.21 -2.74 -2.96
N GLN A 42 -3.17 -3.24 -1.74
CA GLN A 42 -1.94 -3.59 -1.04
C GLN A 42 -2.07 -5.00 -0.47
N THR A 43 -0.98 -5.75 -0.50
CA THR A 43 -0.88 -7.03 0.21
C THR A 43 -0.09 -6.79 1.48
N VAL A 44 -0.60 -7.27 2.61
CA VAL A 44 -0.05 -6.99 3.93
C VAL A 44 -0.11 -8.20 4.84
N TYR A 45 0.76 -8.21 5.87
CA TYR A 45 0.50 -8.94 7.12
C TYR A 45 -0.13 -7.98 8.12
N ILE A 46 -1.25 -8.40 8.72
CA ILE A 46 -1.92 -7.60 9.77
C ILE A 46 -1.26 -7.89 11.11
N HIS A 47 -0.75 -6.86 11.77
CA HIS A 47 -0.16 -6.95 13.09
C HIS A 47 -1.16 -6.77 14.22
N THR A 48 -2.01 -5.76 14.11
CA THR A 48 -3.03 -5.46 15.14
C THR A 48 -4.27 -4.87 14.53
N ILE A 49 -5.41 -5.16 15.16
CA ILE A 49 -6.69 -4.50 14.92
C ILE A 49 -7.07 -3.79 16.21
N GLN A 50 -7.36 -2.49 16.13
CA GLN A 50 -7.67 -1.66 17.28
C GLN A 50 -9.02 -0.96 17.10
N SER A 51 -9.76 -0.83 18.20
CA SER A 51 -11.00 -0.06 18.23
C SER A 51 -10.87 1.06 19.26
N GLU A 52 -10.85 2.30 18.79
CA GLU A 52 -10.79 3.49 19.65
C GLU A 52 -11.93 4.45 19.32
N ASN A 53 -12.70 4.84 20.34
CA ASN A 53 -13.82 5.77 20.18
C ASN A 53 -14.83 5.37 19.08
N GLY A 54 -15.06 4.07 18.91
CA GLY A 54 -15.94 3.54 17.87
C GLY A 54 -15.36 3.54 16.45
N LYS A 55 -14.08 3.86 16.29
CA LYS A 55 -13.36 3.75 15.01
C LYS A 55 -12.44 2.55 15.05
N ILE A 56 -12.47 1.76 14.00
CA ILE A 56 -11.62 0.58 13.86
C ILE A 56 -10.46 0.93 12.92
N SER A 57 -9.26 0.46 13.28
CA SER A 57 -8.07 0.60 12.46
C SER A 57 -7.24 -0.68 12.47
N ILE A 58 -6.51 -0.91 11.38
CA ILE A 58 -5.53 -1.98 11.23
C ILE A 58 -4.15 -1.35 11.17
N THR A 59 -3.20 -1.91 11.94
CA THR A 59 -1.77 -1.70 11.74
C THR A 59 -1.22 -2.91 10.99
N ALA A 60 -0.63 -2.66 9.83
CA ALA A 60 -0.18 -3.71 8.93
C ALA A 60 1.20 -3.40 8.33
N ASP A 61 1.89 -4.45 7.95
CA ASP A 61 3.16 -4.43 7.23
C ASP A 61 2.95 -4.78 5.76
N GLU A 62 3.36 -3.89 4.86
CA GLU A 62 3.19 -4.06 3.42
C GLU A 62 4.23 -5.03 2.86
N ILE A 63 3.76 -6.03 2.11
CA ILE A 63 4.59 -7.04 1.48
C ILE A 63 4.37 -7.08 -0.04
N ASN A 64 5.35 -7.61 -0.76
CA ASN A 64 5.17 -7.95 -2.16
C ASN A 64 4.82 -9.44 -2.27
N TRP A 65 3.64 -9.72 -2.80
CA TRP A 65 3.12 -11.07 -3.04
C TRP A 65 3.21 -11.42 -4.51
N TYR A 66 3.89 -12.51 -4.84
CA TYR A 66 4.06 -13.01 -6.19
C TYR A 66 3.47 -14.41 -6.33
N GLN A 67 2.87 -14.72 -7.50
CA GLN A 67 2.30 -16.04 -7.80
C GLN A 67 2.70 -16.52 -9.17
N GLY A 68 2.75 -17.85 -9.36
CA GLY A 68 3.03 -18.50 -10.63
C GLY A 68 4.37 -18.07 -11.23
N ALA A 69 4.40 -17.71 -12.50
CA ALA A 69 5.62 -17.37 -13.22
C ALA A 69 6.36 -16.15 -12.63
N ASP A 70 5.64 -15.19 -12.02
CA ASP A 70 6.28 -14.07 -11.33
C ASP A 70 6.95 -14.51 -10.03
N ALA A 71 6.35 -15.44 -9.29
CA ALA A 71 6.98 -16.03 -8.11
C ALA A 71 8.26 -16.80 -8.49
N ASP A 72 8.20 -17.63 -9.53
CA ASP A 72 9.38 -18.38 -10.03
C ASP A 72 10.51 -17.44 -10.42
N ARG A 73 10.20 -16.35 -11.13
CA ARG A 73 11.17 -15.35 -11.56
C ARG A 73 11.82 -14.66 -10.36
N VAL A 74 11.01 -14.16 -9.41
CA VAL A 74 11.52 -13.43 -8.23
C VAL A 74 12.30 -14.36 -7.31
N PHE A 75 11.86 -15.61 -7.15
CA PHE A 75 12.58 -16.64 -6.40
C PHE A 75 13.95 -16.90 -7.03
N ALA A 76 14.01 -17.10 -8.35
CA ALA A 76 15.28 -17.34 -9.06
C ALA A 76 16.25 -16.14 -9.00
N GLU A 77 15.73 -14.92 -8.96
CA GLU A 77 16.53 -13.70 -8.77
C GLU A 77 17.13 -13.60 -7.36
N ARG A 78 16.41 -14.08 -6.34
CA ARG A 78 16.81 -13.96 -4.92
C ARG A 78 17.55 -15.17 -4.38
N ASP A 79 17.22 -16.34 -4.86
CA ASP A 79 17.85 -17.60 -4.51
C ASP A 79 18.10 -18.45 -5.78
N PRO A 80 19.15 -18.09 -6.57
CA PRO A 80 19.46 -18.83 -7.81
C PRO A 80 19.83 -20.29 -7.58
N GLU A 81 20.42 -20.62 -6.42
CA GLU A 81 20.83 -21.98 -6.09
C GLU A 81 19.59 -22.84 -5.76
N GLY A 82 18.71 -22.34 -4.91
CA GLY A 82 17.44 -23.00 -4.62
C GLY A 82 16.56 -23.16 -5.86
N ALA A 83 16.47 -22.14 -6.70
CA ALA A 83 15.71 -22.21 -7.94
C ALA A 83 16.27 -23.24 -8.93
N ALA A 84 17.58 -23.41 -9.00
CA ALA A 84 18.22 -24.43 -9.83
C ALA A 84 17.95 -25.86 -9.30
N GLU A 85 17.79 -26.01 -7.98
CA GLU A 85 17.54 -27.30 -7.34
C GLU A 85 16.09 -27.77 -7.50
N ILE A 86 15.12 -26.85 -7.23
CA ILE A 86 13.68 -27.23 -7.18
C ILE A 86 12.87 -26.74 -8.39
N GLY A 87 13.43 -25.90 -9.25
CA GLY A 87 12.85 -25.53 -10.56
C GLY A 87 11.81 -24.41 -10.53
N GLY A 88 11.44 -23.86 -9.36
CA GLY A 88 10.46 -22.77 -9.22
C GLY A 88 10.21 -22.44 -7.75
N ALA A 89 9.37 -21.43 -7.49
CA ALA A 89 9.00 -21.05 -6.15
C ALA A 89 8.22 -22.16 -5.44
N PRO A 90 8.57 -22.51 -4.17
CA PRO A 90 7.81 -23.46 -3.39
C PRO A 90 6.32 -23.05 -3.34
N ASP A 91 5.43 -24.04 -3.42
CA ASP A 91 3.98 -23.85 -3.32
C ASP A 91 3.38 -22.87 -4.34
N GLY A 92 4.16 -22.46 -5.36
CA GLY A 92 3.71 -21.58 -6.46
C GLY A 92 3.52 -20.11 -6.07
N TYR A 93 4.02 -19.69 -4.92
CA TYR A 93 4.04 -18.27 -4.50
C TYR A 93 5.41 -17.89 -3.89
N TYR A 94 5.68 -16.60 -3.85
CA TYR A 94 6.88 -16.05 -3.19
C TYR A 94 6.56 -14.70 -2.53
N VAL A 95 7.00 -14.53 -1.28
CA VAL A 95 6.79 -13.30 -0.51
C VAL A 95 8.11 -12.57 -0.38
N VAL A 96 8.08 -11.26 -0.64
CA VAL A 96 9.22 -10.38 -0.39
C VAL A 96 8.80 -9.35 0.65
N ASN A 97 9.49 -9.38 1.78
CA ASN A 97 9.35 -8.43 2.88
C ASN A 97 10.74 -8.02 3.36
N ASP A 98 11.38 -7.09 2.66
CA ASP A 98 12.74 -6.64 2.96
C ASP A 98 12.79 -5.55 4.03
N VAL A 99 11.67 -4.87 4.26
CA VAL A 99 11.58 -3.73 5.18
C VAL A 99 10.26 -3.78 5.93
N ASP A 100 10.31 -3.99 7.23
CA ASP A 100 9.13 -3.94 8.09
C ASP A 100 8.65 -2.48 8.20
N THR A 101 7.62 -2.13 7.46
CA THR A 101 7.03 -0.80 7.48
C THR A 101 5.60 -0.86 7.96
N LEU A 102 5.40 -0.63 9.25
CA LEU A 102 4.07 -0.62 9.84
C LEU A 102 3.32 0.66 9.48
N THR A 103 2.18 0.50 8.84
CA THR A 103 1.25 1.58 8.53
C THR A 103 -0.11 1.31 9.16
N THR A 104 -0.74 2.35 9.72
CA THR A 104 -2.08 2.24 10.31
C THR A 104 -3.11 2.86 9.38
N TYR A 105 -4.13 2.07 9.06
CA TYR A 105 -5.25 2.46 8.20
C TYR A 105 -6.57 2.36 8.95
N PRO A 106 -7.43 3.39 8.89
CA PRO A 106 -8.81 3.27 9.35
C PRO A 106 -9.59 2.32 8.44
N ILE A 107 -10.59 1.65 8.99
CA ILE A 107 -11.50 0.77 8.26
C ILE A 107 -12.86 1.47 8.12
N ALA A 108 -13.47 1.39 6.94
CA ALA A 108 -14.83 1.86 6.72
C ALA A 108 -15.82 0.96 7.48
N ASP A 109 -16.86 1.54 8.07
CA ASP A 109 -17.90 0.79 8.82
C ASP A 109 -18.59 -0.27 7.95
N ASN A 110 -18.61 -0.07 6.64
CA ASN A 110 -19.21 -0.97 5.66
C ASN A 110 -18.14 -1.74 4.84
N ALA A 111 -16.91 -1.85 5.35
CA ALA A 111 -15.88 -2.64 4.69
C ALA A 111 -16.31 -4.09 4.51
N THR A 112 -16.01 -4.65 3.35
CA THR A 112 -16.26 -6.07 3.08
C THR A 112 -15.09 -6.92 3.57
N VAL A 113 -15.39 -8.09 4.14
CA VAL A 113 -14.39 -9.06 4.56
C VAL A 113 -14.68 -10.39 3.90
N THR A 114 -13.63 -10.98 3.31
CA THR A 114 -13.68 -12.28 2.66
C THR A 114 -12.57 -13.16 3.22
N MET A 115 -12.95 -14.32 3.73
CA MET A 115 -12.03 -15.29 4.32
C MET A 115 -11.94 -16.56 3.47
N GLN A 116 -10.84 -17.27 3.64
CA GLN A 116 -10.61 -18.57 3.01
C GLN A 116 -10.60 -19.69 4.05
N ILE A 117 -10.09 -19.37 5.25
CA ILE A 117 -10.01 -20.30 6.36
C ILE A 117 -9.98 -19.53 7.70
N TYR A 118 -10.76 -19.95 8.66
CA TYR A 118 -10.72 -19.48 10.05
C TYR A 118 -11.41 -20.49 10.97
N ASP A 119 -11.30 -20.31 12.27
CA ASP A 119 -11.92 -21.20 13.25
C ASP A 119 -13.43 -20.92 13.41
N HIS A 120 -14.27 -21.85 12.97
CA HIS A 120 -15.71 -21.76 13.05
C HIS A 120 -16.29 -22.35 14.37
N THR A 121 -15.61 -23.32 14.97
CA THR A 121 -16.19 -24.19 16.00
C THR A 121 -15.43 -24.18 17.31
N GLY A 122 -14.20 -23.73 17.35
CA GLY A 122 -13.30 -23.85 18.50
C GLY A 122 -12.55 -25.19 18.54
N ASN A 123 -12.57 -25.98 17.45
CA ASN A 123 -11.85 -27.24 17.37
C ASN A 123 -10.97 -27.29 16.15
N ILE A 124 -9.71 -27.62 16.34
CA ILE A 124 -8.73 -27.68 15.23
C ILE A 124 -9.11 -28.75 14.18
N GLU A 125 -9.80 -29.80 14.58
CA GLU A 125 -10.23 -30.89 13.68
C GLU A 125 -11.33 -30.46 12.69
N ASP A 126 -12.02 -29.35 13.00
CA ASP A 126 -13.09 -28.80 12.17
C ASP A 126 -12.61 -27.63 11.27
N LEU A 127 -11.30 -27.35 11.27
CA LEU A 127 -10.73 -26.38 10.34
C LEU A 127 -10.87 -26.87 8.91
N ASP A 128 -11.59 -26.10 8.09
CA ASP A 128 -11.81 -26.41 6.68
C ASP A 128 -11.70 -25.13 5.85
N ILE A 129 -11.25 -25.29 4.60
CA ILE A 129 -11.16 -24.17 3.66
C ILE A 129 -12.56 -23.93 3.09
N GLN A 130 -13.06 -22.72 3.33
CA GLN A 130 -14.32 -22.25 2.74
C GLN A 130 -14.01 -21.05 1.84
N TRP A 131 -13.81 -21.35 0.55
CA TRP A 131 -13.38 -20.35 -0.42
C TRP A 131 -14.32 -19.16 -0.53
N ASN A 132 -13.76 -17.96 -0.34
CA ASN A 132 -14.43 -16.67 -0.49
C ASN A 132 -15.66 -16.51 0.42
N GLU A 133 -15.58 -17.01 1.64
CA GLU A 133 -16.63 -16.81 2.62
C GLU A 133 -16.70 -15.34 3.05
N ALA A 134 -17.87 -14.74 2.87
CA ALA A 134 -18.14 -13.38 3.32
C ALA A 134 -18.52 -13.40 4.80
N ILE A 135 -17.79 -12.64 5.60
CA ILE A 135 -18.10 -12.46 7.03
C ILE A 135 -18.27 -10.99 7.38
N THR A 136 -18.83 -10.70 8.53
CA THR A 136 -18.92 -9.32 9.02
C THR A 136 -17.56 -8.84 9.54
N LEU A 137 -17.36 -7.51 9.55
CA LEU A 137 -16.15 -6.92 10.14
C LEU A 137 -16.02 -7.27 11.63
N GLU A 138 -17.13 -7.32 12.37
CA GLU A 138 -17.16 -7.73 13.78
C GLU A 138 -16.68 -9.18 13.96
N GLN A 139 -17.19 -10.11 13.14
CA GLN A 139 -16.73 -11.50 13.15
C GLN A 139 -15.26 -11.63 12.84
N PHE A 140 -14.76 -10.85 11.86
CA PHE A 140 -13.33 -10.83 11.51
C PHE A 140 -12.47 -10.40 12.70
N ILE A 141 -12.85 -9.30 13.38
CA ILE A 141 -12.13 -8.80 14.56
C ILE A 141 -12.10 -9.84 15.67
N ASP A 142 -13.25 -10.46 15.93
CA ASP A 142 -13.36 -11.49 16.95
C ASP A 142 -12.48 -12.71 16.63
N GLN A 143 -12.46 -13.13 15.37
CA GLN A 143 -11.63 -14.26 14.93
C GLN A 143 -10.14 -13.91 14.93
N PHE A 144 -9.78 -12.70 14.50
CA PHE A 144 -8.38 -12.25 14.48
C PHE A 144 -7.75 -12.22 15.88
N ASN A 145 -8.55 -11.93 16.90
CA ASN A 145 -8.09 -11.90 18.29
C ASN A 145 -7.99 -13.29 18.94
N LYS A 146 -8.48 -14.34 18.28
CA LYS A 146 -8.40 -15.73 18.77
C LYS A 146 -7.17 -16.40 18.13
N THR A 147 -6.15 -16.67 18.93
CA THR A 147 -4.91 -17.28 18.47
C THR A 147 -4.67 -18.68 19.00
N ASP A 148 -5.58 -19.20 19.82
CA ASP A 148 -5.39 -20.47 20.53
C ASP A 148 -5.38 -21.69 19.59
N ILE A 149 -6.19 -21.66 18.52
CA ILE A 149 -6.34 -22.76 17.56
C ILE A 149 -5.72 -22.39 16.22
N PHE A 150 -5.97 -21.16 15.77
CA PHE A 150 -5.59 -20.72 14.44
C PHE A 150 -5.22 -19.22 14.46
N ASP A 151 -3.97 -18.92 14.17
CA ASP A 151 -3.47 -17.55 14.20
C ASP A 151 -3.63 -16.88 12.84
N LEU A 152 -4.64 -16.03 12.72
CA LEU A 152 -4.95 -15.30 11.50
C LEU A 152 -3.88 -14.24 11.11
N SER A 153 -3.02 -13.83 12.04
CA SER A 153 -1.94 -12.89 11.75
C SER A 153 -0.83 -13.49 10.86
N GLN A 154 -0.79 -14.82 10.75
CA GLN A 154 0.18 -15.54 9.92
C GLN A 154 -0.20 -15.54 8.42
N PHE A 155 -1.40 -15.09 8.08
CA PHE A 155 -1.87 -15.05 6.69
C PHE A 155 -1.71 -13.66 6.08
N PRO A 156 -1.35 -13.59 4.79
CA PRO A 156 -1.42 -12.33 4.05
C PRO A 156 -2.87 -11.92 3.80
N TYR A 157 -3.07 -10.61 3.65
CA TYR A 157 -4.36 -10.02 3.29
C TYR A 157 -4.20 -9.05 2.14
N HIS A 158 -5.12 -9.10 1.18
CA HIS A 158 -5.26 -8.08 0.15
C HIS A 158 -6.23 -7.02 0.64
N LEU A 159 -5.73 -5.81 0.84
CA LEU A 159 -6.52 -4.66 1.24
C LEU A 159 -6.89 -3.83 0.01
N THR A 160 -8.15 -3.39 -0.08
CA THR A 160 -8.53 -2.31 -0.98
C THR A 160 -8.67 -1.04 -0.16
N ILE A 161 -7.88 -0.02 -0.51
CA ILE A 161 -7.82 1.26 0.21
C ILE A 161 -8.30 2.35 -0.72
N GLN A 162 -9.31 3.11 -0.31
CA GLN A 162 -9.83 4.26 -1.02
C GLN A 162 -9.77 5.49 -0.13
N ASP A 163 -9.15 6.57 -0.61
CA ASP A 163 -8.97 7.82 0.13
C ASP A 163 -8.32 7.60 1.52
N GLY A 164 -7.41 6.63 1.62
CA GLY A 164 -6.70 6.29 2.86
C GLY A 164 -7.51 5.45 3.85
N VAL A 165 -8.68 4.93 3.46
CA VAL A 165 -9.57 4.11 4.28
C VAL A 165 -9.71 2.71 3.66
N ILE A 166 -9.59 1.66 4.47
CA ILE A 166 -9.80 0.28 4.01
C ILE A 166 -11.30 0.08 3.73
N THR A 167 -11.62 -0.35 2.52
CA THR A 167 -12.98 -0.67 2.08
C THR A 167 -13.20 -2.16 1.82
N SER A 168 -12.11 -2.94 1.69
CA SER A 168 -12.19 -4.39 1.54
C SER A 168 -10.96 -5.08 2.13
N ILE A 169 -11.17 -6.23 2.74
CA ILE A 169 -10.16 -7.11 3.33
C ILE A 169 -10.41 -8.52 2.75
N VAL A 170 -9.41 -9.09 2.10
CA VAL A 170 -9.49 -10.45 1.55
C VAL A 170 -8.30 -11.26 2.06
N GLN A 171 -8.57 -12.33 2.79
CA GLN A 171 -7.52 -13.24 3.24
C GLN A 171 -6.90 -13.97 2.05
N GLN A 172 -5.58 -14.03 2.00
CA GLN A 172 -4.84 -14.89 1.07
C GLN A 172 -4.58 -16.23 1.76
N TYR A 173 -5.13 -17.30 1.20
CA TYR A 173 -4.80 -18.65 1.65
C TYR A 173 -3.35 -18.98 1.28
N ILE A 174 -2.63 -19.57 2.22
CA ILE A 174 -1.33 -20.22 2.05
C ILE A 174 -1.46 -21.66 2.56
N PRO A 175 -0.99 -22.68 1.78
CA PRO A 175 -1.09 -24.09 2.14
C PRO A 175 -0.23 -24.48 3.34
#